data_448a9f923df88523bd005a66e225e5cf
#
_entry.id   448a9f923df88523bd005a66e225e5cf
#
_cell.length_a   1.000
_cell.length_b   1.000
_cell.length_c   1.000
_cell.angle_alpha   90.00
_cell.angle_beta   90.00
_cell.angle_gamma   90.00
#
_symmetry.space_group_name_H-M   'P 1'
#
loop_
_entity.id
_entity.type
_entity.pdbx_description
1 polymer ?
#
loop_
_entity_poly.entity_id
_entity_poly.type
_entity_poly.pdbx_seq_one_letter_code
_entity_poly.pdbx_strand_id
1 'polypeptide(L)'
;MKTQVVKDCCAKSYLDMMRLQAEQSENWTFRFPMNKEKYIPIEEKFPKMSLIKSDIVKENAVLAGLAMGLLIQIWEKSHRAFFIPEITWCGISIKDSSREDNIHSDNEPGSGLVKVLGTLNSDWDTEKMGGGFTHGDVTYPIKPTDFIIFDASVPHRADNILINKKRFAIDYTVKGV
;
A
#
# COMPACT_ATOMS: atom_id res chain seq x y z
N MET A 1 2.95 6.84 16.77
CA MET A 1 2.45 7.92 15.86
C MET A 1 0.94 7.84 15.73
N LYS A 2 0.22 8.98 15.66
CA LYS A 2 -1.24 8.97 15.38
C LYS A 2 -1.46 8.75 13.88
N THR A 3 -2.44 7.91 13.51
CA THR A 3 -2.83 7.71 12.10
C THR A 3 -3.29 9.02 11.48
N GLN A 4 -2.78 9.32 10.28
CA GLN A 4 -3.09 10.51 9.51
C GLN A 4 -3.66 10.13 8.15
N VAL A 5 -4.75 10.78 7.74
CA VAL A 5 -5.25 10.72 6.35
C VAL A 5 -4.82 12.01 5.65
N VAL A 6 -3.99 11.87 4.63
CA VAL A 6 -3.52 12.97 3.77
C VAL A 6 -4.38 13.00 2.53
N LYS A 7 -5.11 14.09 2.30
CA LYS A 7 -6.11 14.20 1.24
C LYS A 7 -5.52 14.80 -0.04
N ASP A 8 -6.10 14.40 -1.17
CA ASP A 8 -5.84 14.99 -2.49
C ASP A 8 -4.35 15.05 -2.86
N CYS A 9 -3.60 13.97 -2.60
CA CYS A 9 -2.15 13.94 -2.77
C CYS A 9 -1.69 14.09 -4.21
N CYS A 10 -2.51 13.67 -5.19
CA CYS A 10 -2.16 13.73 -6.61
C CYS A 10 -3.42 13.82 -7.48
N ALA A 11 -3.25 14.05 -8.78
CA ALA A 11 -4.34 13.94 -9.74
C ALA A 11 -4.76 12.48 -9.95
N LYS A 12 -6.06 12.22 -10.21
CA LYS A 12 -6.58 10.87 -10.53
C LYS A 12 -5.87 10.25 -11.73
N SER A 13 -5.59 11.02 -12.77
CA SER A 13 -4.85 10.57 -13.95
C SER A 13 -3.44 10.07 -13.63
N TYR A 14 -2.82 10.57 -12.56
CA TYR A 14 -1.53 10.06 -12.09
C TYR A 14 -1.65 8.63 -11.55
N LEU A 15 -2.70 8.35 -10.77
CA LEU A 15 -2.99 6.99 -10.27
C LEU A 15 -3.30 6.03 -11.42
N ASP A 16 -4.11 6.46 -12.40
CA ASP A 16 -4.43 5.65 -13.58
C ASP A 16 -3.19 5.30 -14.40
N MET A 17 -2.28 6.26 -14.59
CA MET A 17 -1.03 6.02 -15.27
C MET A 17 -0.17 4.98 -14.54
N MET A 18 -0.06 5.07 -13.21
CA MET A 18 0.66 4.10 -12.40
C MET A 18 0.01 2.72 -12.47
N ARG A 19 -1.31 2.65 -12.38
CA ARG A 19 -2.07 1.40 -12.47
C ARG A 19 -1.85 0.72 -13.82
N LEU A 20 -1.96 1.46 -14.93
CA LEU A 20 -1.73 0.94 -16.27
C LEU A 20 -0.31 0.40 -16.46
N GLN A 21 0.70 1.11 -15.96
CA GLN A 21 2.08 0.62 -15.97
C GLN A 21 2.26 -0.66 -15.15
N ALA A 22 1.61 -0.75 -13.99
CA ALA A 22 1.63 -1.94 -13.16
C ALA A 22 0.93 -3.13 -13.84
N GLU A 23 -0.21 -2.92 -14.47
CA GLU A 23 -0.96 -3.96 -15.21
C GLU A 23 -0.17 -4.54 -16.38
N GLN A 24 0.66 -3.73 -17.04
CA GLN A 24 1.51 -4.14 -18.16
C GLN A 24 2.81 -4.83 -17.73
N SER A 25 3.15 -4.79 -16.44
CA SER A 25 4.39 -5.39 -15.95
C SER A 25 4.27 -6.91 -15.82
N GLU A 26 5.35 -7.61 -16.16
CA GLU A 26 5.51 -9.05 -15.96
C GLU A 26 6.15 -9.40 -14.60
N ASN A 27 6.56 -8.40 -13.83
CA ASN A 27 7.33 -8.57 -12.58
C ASN A 27 6.47 -8.81 -11.35
N TRP A 28 5.32 -9.44 -11.50
CA TRP A 28 4.49 -9.84 -10.40
C TRP A 28 5.03 -11.09 -9.71
N THR A 29 5.21 -11.01 -8.39
CA THR A 29 5.51 -12.15 -7.54
C THR A 29 4.27 -12.54 -6.75
N PHE A 30 4.03 -13.83 -6.62
CA PHE A 30 2.98 -14.36 -5.77
C PHE A 30 3.56 -14.62 -4.38
N ARG A 31 3.02 -13.95 -3.38
CA ARG A 31 3.40 -14.16 -1.99
C ARG A 31 2.34 -14.96 -1.26
N PHE A 32 2.80 -15.78 -0.35
CA PHE A 32 1.96 -16.44 0.63
C PHE A 32 2.10 -15.63 1.92
N PRO A 33 0.97 -15.16 2.51
CA PRO A 33 1.03 -14.64 3.87
C PRO A 33 1.54 -15.77 4.80
N MET A 34 2.33 -15.40 5.78
CA MET A 34 2.85 -16.33 6.78
C MET A 34 2.08 -16.15 8.07
N ASN A 35 1.56 -17.24 8.61
CA ASN A 35 1.15 -17.23 10.01
C ASN A 35 2.43 -17.18 10.87
N LYS A 36 2.73 -16.00 11.43
CA LYS A 36 3.97 -15.77 12.20
C LYS A 36 4.06 -16.63 13.46
N GLU A 37 2.94 -17.04 14.05
CA GLU A 37 2.91 -17.91 15.24
C GLU A 37 3.30 -19.35 14.92
N LYS A 38 3.00 -19.82 13.72
CA LYS A 38 3.21 -21.21 13.31
C LYS A 38 4.28 -21.37 12.22
N TYR A 39 4.79 -20.28 11.64
CA TYR A 39 5.71 -20.29 10.48
C TYR A 39 5.20 -21.11 9.29
N ILE A 40 3.89 -21.28 9.18
CA ILE A 40 3.24 -22.04 8.10
C ILE A 40 2.72 -21.02 7.06
N PRO A 41 3.03 -21.21 5.76
CA PRO A 41 2.42 -20.42 4.70
C PRO A 41 0.89 -20.58 4.73
N ILE A 42 0.16 -19.47 4.73
CA ILE A 42 -1.28 -19.50 4.54
C ILE A 42 -1.53 -19.75 3.05
N GLU A 43 -2.52 -20.55 2.67
CA GLU A 43 -2.77 -20.97 1.28
C GLU A 43 -3.12 -19.84 0.30
N GLU A 44 -3.28 -18.62 0.78
CA GLU A 44 -3.61 -17.46 -0.03
C GLU A 44 -2.40 -16.93 -0.81
N LYS A 45 -2.50 -16.96 -2.13
CA LYS A 45 -1.54 -16.32 -3.04
C LYS A 45 -2.05 -14.95 -3.44
N PHE A 46 -1.24 -13.92 -3.31
CA PHE A 46 -1.57 -12.61 -3.84
C PHE A 46 -0.43 -12.01 -4.67
N PRO A 47 -0.77 -11.32 -5.77
CA PRO A 47 0.22 -10.64 -6.61
C PRO A 47 0.79 -9.44 -5.87
N LYS A 48 2.12 -9.34 -5.82
CA LYS A 48 2.84 -8.20 -5.27
C LYS A 48 4.06 -7.88 -6.12
N MET A 49 4.33 -6.59 -6.32
CA MET A 49 5.49 -6.10 -7.08
C MET A 49 6.33 -5.22 -6.17
N SER A 50 7.63 -5.47 -6.10
CA SER A 50 8.58 -4.57 -5.41
C SER A 50 9.08 -3.51 -6.40
N LEU A 51 9.18 -2.26 -5.95
CA LEU A 51 9.67 -1.13 -6.76
C LEU A 51 11.03 -0.58 -6.28
N ILE A 52 11.66 -1.25 -5.29
CA ILE A 52 12.95 -0.79 -4.74
C ILE A 52 14.09 -1.80 -4.95
N LYS A 53 13.82 -3.03 -5.37
CA LYS A 53 14.87 -3.99 -5.71
C LYS A 53 15.51 -3.62 -7.04
N SER A 54 16.85 -3.54 -7.07
CA SER A 54 17.61 -3.01 -8.19
C SER A 54 17.39 -3.70 -9.54
N ASP A 55 17.13 -5.00 -9.53
CA ASP A 55 16.78 -5.80 -10.70
C ASP A 55 15.40 -5.41 -11.26
N ILE A 56 14.42 -5.25 -10.37
CA ILE A 56 13.04 -4.88 -10.73
C ILE A 56 12.94 -3.39 -11.13
N VAL A 57 13.70 -2.51 -10.47
CA VAL A 57 13.74 -1.07 -10.84
C VAL A 57 14.21 -0.87 -12.26
N LYS A 58 15.18 -1.66 -12.76
CA LYS A 58 15.65 -1.56 -14.14
C LYS A 58 14.55 -1.87 -15.16
N GLU A 59 13.71 -2.85 -14.88
CA GLU A 59 12.63 -3.29 -15.77
C GLU A 59 11.38 -2.40 -15.67
N ASN A 60 11.17 -1.75 -14.51
CA ASN A 60 10.04 -0.88 -14.23
C ASN A 60 10.47 0.53 -13.84
N ALA A 61 11.50 1.09 -14.48
CA ALA A 61 12.06 2.39 -14.10
C ALA A 61 11.04 3.52 -14.13
N VAL A 62 10.11 3.51 -15.09
CA VAL A 62 9.02 4.51 -15.18
C VAL A 62 8.10 4.40 -13.97
N LEU A 63 7.65 3.20 -13.65
CA LEU A 63 6.75 2.96 -12.51
C LEU A 63 7.42 3.29 -11.16
N ALA A 64 8.70 2.92 -11.00
CA ALA A 64 9.48 3.27 -9.82
C ALA A 64 9.65 4.79 -9.68
N GLY A 65 9.92 5.50 -10.77
CA GLY A 65 10.01 6.96 -10.79
C GLY A 65 8.68 7.63 -10.41
N LEU A 66 7.57 7.13 -10.96
CA LEU A 66 6.22 7.60 -10.60
C LEU A 66 5.91 7.35 -9.12
N ALA A 67 6.25 6.17 -8.60
CA ALA A 67 6.05 5.85 -7.18
C ALA A 67 6.83 6.79 -6.27
N MET A 68 8.07 7.11 -6.59
CA MET A 68 8.88 8.07 -5.85
C MET A 68 8.32 9.50 -5.93
N GLY A 69 7.88 9.93 -7.12
CA GLY A 69 7.22 11.22 -7.31
C GLY A 69 5.93 11.35 -6.48
N LEU A 70 5.13 10.27 -6.39
CA LEU A 70 3.95 10.21 -5.55
C LEU A 70 4.31 10.33 -4.05
N LEU A 71 5.32 9.58 -3.60
CA LEU A 71 5.77 9.65 -2.21
C LEU A 71 6.20 11.06 -1.80
N ILE A 72 6.89 11.79 -2.69
CA ILE A 72 7.30 13.19 -2.46
C ILE A 72 6.06 14.10 -2.29
N GLN A 73 5.05 13.94 -3.13
CA GLN A 73 3.80 14.72 -3.04
C GLN A 73 3.07 14.44 -1.72
N ILE A 74 3.01 13.17 -1.27
CA ILE A 74 2.41 12.80 0.01
C ILE A 74 3.23 13.40 1.17
N TRP A 75 4.56 13.34 1.09
CA TRP A 75 5.46 13.90 2.10
C TRP A 75 5.27 15.40 2.29
N GLU A 76 5.20 16.16 1.21
CA GLU A 76 4.94 17.60 1.26
C GLU A 76 3.56 17.90 1.90
N LYS A 77 2.51 17.19 1.49
CA LYS A 77 1.15 17.39 2.00
C LYS A 77 0.95 16.89 3.43
N SER A 78 1.74 15.93 3.88
CA SER A 78 1.72 15.43 5.26
C SER A 78 2.51 16.28 6.25
N HIS A 79 2.99 17.46 5.84
CA HIS A 79 3.89 18.29 6.64
C HIS A 79 5.17 17.55 7.07
N ARG A 80 5.69 16.72 6.16
CA ARG A 80 6.95 15.99 6.34
C ARG A 80 6.89 14.96 7.48
N ALA A 81 5.80 14.21 7.58
CA ALA A 81 5.54 13.26 8.65
C ALA A 81 6.49 12.04 8.70
N PHE A 82 7.40 11.89 7.71
CA PHE A 82 8.36 10.78 7.62
C PHE A 82 9.63 11.20 6.87
N PHE A 83 10.68 10.35 6.90
CA PHE A 83 11.95 10.58 6.20
C PHE A 83 11.98 9.86 4.86
N ILE A 84 11.97 10.58 3.74
CA ILE A 84 12.05 10.02 2.38
C ILE A 84 13.33 9.19 2.16
N PRO A 85 14.54 9.61 2.60
CA PRO A 85 15.76 8.84 2.35
C PRO A 85 15.78 7.45 2.98
N GLU A 86 14.92 7.17 3.96
CA GLU A 86 14.88 5.90 4.67
C GLU A 86 13.68 5.05 4.25
N ILE A 87 13.57 4.74 2.95
CA ILE A 87 12.55 3.83 2.41
C ILE A 87 13.06 2.40 2.54
N THR A 88 12.38 1.57 3.32
CA THR A 88 12.68 0.14 3.47
C THR A 88 11.84 -0.74 2.56
N TRP A 89 10.69 -0.24 2.09
CA TRP A 89 9.81 -0.91 1.17
C TRP A 89 9.04 0.09 0.31
N CYS A 90 8.87 -0.27 -0.96
CA CYS A 90 7.91 0.34 -1.87
C CYS A 90 7.36 -0.77 -2.77
N GLY A 91 6.05 -0.92 -2.85
CA GLY A 91 5.46 -1.95 -3.69
C GLY A 91 4.00 -1.73 -4.03
N ILE A 92 3.55 -2.47 -5.04
CA ILE A 92 2.15 -2.52 -5.46
C ILE A 92 1.63 -3.92 -5.20
N SER A 93 0.42 -4.02 -4.66
CA SER A 93 -0.29 -5.27 -4.43
C SER A 93 -1.65 -5.26 -5.10
N ILE A 94 -2.13 -6.42 -5.51
CA ILE A 94 -3.48 -6.61 -6.04
C ILE A 94 -4.30 -7.41 -5.02
N LYS A 95 -5.51 -6.93 -4.76
CA LYS A 95 -6.52 -7.62 -3.97
C LYS A 95 -7.84 -7.66 -4.74
N ASP A 96 -8.55 -8.77 -4.63
CA ASP A 96 -9.93 -8.94 -5.12
C ASP A 96 -10.82 -9.55 -4.02
N SER A 97 -12.05 -9.87 -4.35
CA SER A 97 -13.03 -10.41 -3.40
C SER A 97 -12.74 -11.83 -2.90
N SER A 98 -11.81 -12.55 -3.54
CA SER A 98 -11.41 -13.90 -3.10
C SER A 98 -10.40 -13.89 -1.95
N ARG A 99 -9.82 -12.72 -1.62
CA ARG A 99 -8.78 -12.59 -0.63
C ARG A 99 -9.29 -11.92 0.65
N GLU A 100 -9.14 -12.62 1.76
CA GLU A 100 -9.28 -12.07 3.11
C GLU A 100 -7.89 -11.87 3.74
N ASP A 101 -7.66 -10.70 4.35
CA ASP A 101 -6.43 -10.44 5.08
C ASP A 101 -6.67 -10.58 6.57
N ASN A 102 -5.82 -11.35 7.24
CA ASN A 102 -5.81 -11.42 8.70
C ASN A 102 -5.25 -10.11 9.30
N ILE A 103 -5.69 -9.80 10.51
CA ILE A 103 -5.08 -8.71 11.30
C ILE A 103 -3.64 -9.10 11.60
N HIS A 104 -2.70 -8.21 11.29
CA HIS A 104 -1.26 -8.41 11.49
C HIS A 104 -0.55 -7.09 11.78
N SER A 105 0.66 -7.16 12.27
CA SER A 105 1.58 -6.04 12.38
C SER A 105 2.77 -6.30 11.46
N ASP A 106 3.24 -5.29 10.75
CA ASP A 106 4.36 -5.43 9.82
C ASP A 106 5.73 -5.35 10.52
N ASN A 107 5.80 -4.65 11.64
CA ASN A 107 7.03 -4.40 12.38
C ASN A 107 6.84 -4.52 13.89
N GLU A 108 7.94 -4.66 14.62
CA GLU A 108 7.95 -4.67 16.07
C GLU A 108 7.66 -3.26 16.65
N PRO A 109 7.01 -3.19 17.83
CA PRO A 109 6.84 -1.93 18.54
C PRO A 109 8.17 -1.22 18.75
N GLY A 110 8.20 0.10 18.55
CA GLY A 110 9.40 0.92 18.70
C GLY A 110 10.38 0.91 17.52
N SER A 111 10.06 0.22 16.42
CA SER A 111 10.87 0.26 15.19
C SER A 111 10.99 1.67 14.59
N GLY A 112 10.01 2.54 14.89
CA GLY A 112 9.90 3.87 14.30
C GLY A 112 9.56 3.83 12.80
N LEU A 113 9.10 2.69 12.29
CA LEU A 113 8.68 2.55 10.90
C LEU A 113 7.19 2.86 10.75
N VAL A 114 6.88 3.59 9.71
CA VAL A 114 5.51 3.94 9.34
C VAL A 114 5.19 3.43 7.95
N LYS A 115 3.93 3.13 7.73
CA LYS A 115 3.37 2.80 6.42
C LYS A 115 2.69 4.00 5.82
N VAL A 116 2.82 4.12 4.49
CA VAL A 116 2.05 5.05 3.66
C VAL A 116 1.30 4.22 2.64
N LEU A 117 -0.02 4.24 2.67
CA LEU A 117 -0.88 3.35 1.88
C LEU A 117 -1.95 4.13 1.13
N GLY A 118 -2.21 3.75 -0.13
CA GLY A 118 -3.32 4.27 -0.93
C GLY A 118 -3.71 3.34 -2.08
N THR A 119 -4.84 3.65 -2.74
CA THR A 119 -5.29 2.91 -3.93
C THR A 119 -4.82 3.58 -5.22
N LEU A 120 -4.50 2.76 -6.24
CA LEU A 120 -4.20 3.23 -7.60
C LEU A 120 -5.44 3.24 -8.51
N ASN A 121 -6.60 2.76 -8.03
CA ASN A 121 -7.84 2.82 -8.79
C ASN A 121 -8.50 4.18 -8.58
N SER A 122 -8.48 5.04 -9.58
CA SER A 122 -9.02 6.41 -9.53
C SER A 122 -10.55 6.48 -9.41
N ASP A 123 -11.23 5.37 -9.70
CA ASP A 123 -12.68 5.19 -9.65
C ASP A 123 -13.16 4.35 -8.44
N TRP A 124 -12.26 4.08 -7.46
CA TRP A 124 -12.61 3.24 -6.31
C TRP A 124 -13.53 3.96 -5.33
N ASP A 125 -14.69 3.36 -5.06
CA ASP A 125 -15.66 3.81 -4.07
C ASP A 125 -15.71 2.79 -2.93
N THR A 126 -15.04 3.08 -1.83
CA THR A 126 -14.92 2.17 -0.68
C THR A 126 -16.28 1.86 -0.04
N GLU A 127 -17.24 2.78 -0.07
CA GLU A 127 -18.59 2.55 0.50
C GLU A 127 -19.37 1.50 -0.28
N LYS A 128 -19.20 1.46 -1.61
CA LYS A 128 -19.88 0.52 -2.50
C LYS A 128 -19.07 -0.75 -2.78
N MET A 129 -17.75 -0.60 -2.86
CA MET A 129 -16.85 -1.65 -3.33
C MET A 129 -16.12 -2.36 -2.19
N GLY A 130 -16.19 -1.85 -0.97
CA GLY A 130 -15.39 -2.33 0.15
C GLY A 130 -13.92 -1.96 0.02
N GLY A 131 -13.05 -2.74 0.65
CA GLY A 131 -11.61 -2.55 0.57
C GLY A 131 -11.11 -1.35 1.34
N GLY A 132 -11.74 -0.99 2.44
CA GLY A 132 -11.22 -0.04 3.41
C GLY A 132 -9.94 -0.54 4.07
N PHE A 133 -9.52 0.13 5.10
CA PHE A 133 -8.33 -0.21 5.87
C PHE A 133 -8.62 -0.07 7.37
N THR A 134 -8.45 -1.14 8.11
CA THR A 134 -8.59 -1.15 9.56
C THR A 134 -7.23 -1.07 10.22
N HIS A 135 -7.03 -0.12 11.12
CA HIS A 135 -5.83 0.08 11.92
C HIS A 135 -6.21 0.29 13.39
N GLY A 136 -5.79 -0.64 14.25
CA GLY A 136 -6.35 -0.77 15.59
C GLY A 136 -7.85 -1.00 15.52
N ASP A 137 -8.62 -0.19 16.25
CA ASP A 137 -10.09 -0.28 16.30
C ASP A 137 -10.80 0.66 15.32
N VAL A 138 -10.06 1.32 14.41
CA VAL A 138 -10.61 2.32 13.49
C VAL A 138 -10.52 1.85 12.06
N THR A 139 -11.64 1.88 11.35
CA THR A 139 -11.71 1.63 9.90
C THR A 139 -11.68 2.95 9.13
N TYR A 140 -10.79 3.02 8.15
CA TYR A 140 -10.60 4.16 7.27
C TYR A 140 -11.07 3.82 5.86
N PRO A 141 -11.97 4.62 5.26
CA PRO A 141 -12.23 4.51 3.83
C PRO A 141 -11.00 4.96 3.05
N ILE A 142 -10.54 4.13 2.10
CA ILE A 142 -9.46 4.51 1.18
C ILE A 142 -10.11 5.14 -0.05
N LYS A 143 -10.09 6.47 -0.11
CA LYS A 143 -10.54 7.22 -1.29
C LYS A 143 -9.40 7.37 -2.29
N PRO A 144 -9.70 7.40 -3.59
CA PRO A 144 -8.69 7.74 -4.59
C PRO A 144 -8.06 9.10 -4.27
N THR A 145 -6.75 9.22 -4.48
CA THR A 145 -5.91 10.39 -4.17
C THR A 145 -5.63 10.66 -2.69
N ASP A 146 -6.35 10.00 -1.76
CA ASP A 146 -6.06 10.06 -0.33
C ASP A 146 -5.09 8.95 0.08
N PHE A 147 -4.20 9.26 1.01
CA PHE A 147 -3.23 8.31 1.55
C PHE A 147 -3.30 8.27 3.08
N ILE A 148 -3.11 7.08 3.63
CA ILE A 148 -3.08 6.86 5.07
C ILE A 148 -1.64 6.64 5.50
N ILE A 149 -1.20 7.40 6.52
CA ILE A 149 0.10 7.24 7.18
C ILE A 149 -0.17 6.69 8.58
N PHE A 150 0.46 5.57 8.94
CA PHE A 150 0.22 4.91 10.20
C PHE A 150 1.44 4.17 10.72
N ASP A 151 1.46 3.90 12.04
CA ASP A 151 2.48 3.10 12.70
C ASP A 151 2.40 1.64 12.27
N ALA A 152 3.46 1.13 11.65
CA ALA A 152 3.50 -0.23 11.09
C ALA A 152 3.52 -1.34 12.16
N SER A 153 3.72 -0.99 13.43
CA SER A 153 3.70 -1.93 14.56
C SER A 153 2.32 -2.17 15.15
N VAL A 154 1.34 -1.30 14.85
CA VAL A 154 -0.03 -1.45 15.32
C VAL A 154 -0.78 -2.47 14.44
N PRO A 155 -1.58 -3.37 15.04
CA PRO A 155 -2.37 -4.34 14.29
C PRO A 155 -3.27 -3.70 13.25
N HIS A 156 -3.23 -4.21 12.02
CA HIS A 156 -3.98 -3.67 10.90
C HIS A 156 -4.31 -4.73 9.84
N ARG A 157 -5.22 -4.40 8.94
CA ARG A 157 -5.55 -5.21 7.76
C ARG A 157 -6.15 -4.36 6.64
N ALA A 158 -6.05 -4.86 5.41
CA ALA A 158 -6.87 -4.38 4.31
C ALA A 158 -8.24 -5.09 4.36
N ASP A 159 -9.34 -4.34 4.43
CA ASP A 159 -10.68 -4.90 4.54
C ASP A 159 -11.13 -5.57 3.22
N ASN A 160 -12.18 -6.41 3.32
CA ASN A 160 -12.64 -7.20 2.20
C ASN A 160 -13.20 -6.35 1.06
N ILE A 161 -12.98 -6.82 -0.16
CA ILE A 161 -13.57 -6.26 -1.36
C ILE A 161 -14.92 -6.96 -1.60
N LEU A 162 -15.97 -6.17 -1.81
CA LEU A 162 -17.36 -6.65 -1.90
C LEU A 162 -17.83 -6.95 -3.32
N ILE A 163 -17.02 -6.61 -4.32
CA ILE A 163 -17.36 -6.74 -5.73
C ILE A 163 -16.28 -7.53 -6.48
N ASN A 164 -16.62 -8.11 -7.62
CA ASN A 164 -15.66 -8.79 -8.49
C ASN A 164 -14.84 -7.78 -9.32
N LYS A 165 -13.97 -7.02 -8.62
CA LYS A 165 -13.04 -6.05 -9.23
C LYS A 165 -11.70 -6.10 -8.50
N LYS A 166 -10.60 -5.94 -9.24
CA LYS A 166 -9.25 -5.88 -8.67
C LYS A 166 -8.94 -4.47 -8.17
N ARG A 167 -8.48 -4.37 -6.92
CA ARG A 167 -7.92 -3.16 -6.35
C ARG A 167 -6.40 -3.24 -6.37
N PHE A 168 -5.78 -2.25 -6.99
CA PHE A 168 -4.35 -2.02 -6.93
C PHE A 168 -4.06 -1.06 -5.78
N ALA A 169 -3.24 -1.49 -4.85
CA ALA A 169 -2.80 -0.65 -3.74
C ALA A 169 -1.28 -0.45 -3.82
N ILE A 170 -0.83 0.78 -3.58
CA ILE A 170 0.58 1.07 -3.38
C ILE A 170 0.84 1.26 -1.90
N ASP A 171 1.92 0.68 -1.40
CA ASP A 171 2.39 0.85 -0.03
C ASP A 171 3.87 1.16 0.04
N TYR A 172 4.22 2.03 0.97
CA TYR A 172 5.60 2.35 1.33
C TYR A 172 5.82 2.03 2.80
N THR A 173 7.02 1.58 3.14
CA THR A 173 7.49 1.54 4.53
C THR A 173 8.68 2.48 4.64
N VAL A 174 8.58 3.49 5.49
CA VAL A 174 9.54 4.57 5.65
C VAL A 174 9.82 4.81 7.13
N LYS A 175 10.90 5.52 7.45
CA LYS A 175 11.17 5.96 8.81
C LYS A 175 10.22 7.10 9.18
N GLY A 176 9.53 6.99 10.33
CA GLY A 176 8.76 8.07 10.94
C GLY A 176 9.66 9.18 11.52
N VAL A 177 9.11 10.37 11.67
CA VAL A 177 9.76 11.53 12.36
C VAL A 177 9.56 11.41 13.85
#